data_4b9dca61ecba4d3eec49ee938a334409
#
_entry.id   4b9dca61ecba4d3eec49ee938a334409
#
_cell.length_a   1.000
_cell.length_b   1.000
_cell.length_c   1.000
_cell.angle_alpha   90.00
_cell.angle_beta   90.00
_cell.angle_gamma   90.00
#
_symmetry.space_group_name_H-M   'P 1'
#
loop_
_entity.id
_entity.type
_entity.pdbx_description
1 polymer ?
#
loop_
_entity_poly.entity_id
_entity_poly.type
_entity_poly.pdbx_seq_one_letter_code
_entity_poly.pdbx_strand_id
1 'polypeptide(L)'
;MNLNAPAFSSFHHNGLKLAYFDEGDPSGDPVLLIHGFASSALVNWVHPGWLKTLGDAGYRVIAIDNRGHGSSDKPMDPEAYRPWVMADDAIALLDHLRIPEAHLFGYSMGARISVFAALAHPHRVRSLVLGGLGIGMTDGVGDWDPIADALLAPSLDDVSHARGRTFRAFADQTRSNREALAACIRGSRDLVSRADMGKIDAPTLIGVGTTDDIAGSPQQLAALMPHAVALDIPGRDHMLAVGDRVFKKAVLDFYGELSKK
;
A
#
# COMPACT_ATOMS: atom_id res chain seq x y z
N MET A 1 13.88 -8.51 21.03
CA MET A 1 12.83 -9.46 20.65
C MET A 1 13.34 -10.30 19.49
N ASN A 2 13.27 -11.63 19.57
CA ASN A 2 13.51 -12.49 18.42
C ASN A 2 12.42 -12.19 17.41
N LEU A 3 12.78 -11.63 16.26
CA LEU A 3 11.85 -11.37 15.15
C LEU A 3 11.54 -12.71 14.47
N ASN A 4 10.73 -13.53 15.10
CA ASN A 4 10.02 -14.58 14.38
C ASN A 4 9.10 -13.88 13.39
N ALA A 5 8.98 -14.43 12.16
CA ALA A 5 8.00 -13.94 11.20
C ALA A 5 6.62 -13.88 11.89
N PRO A 6 5.80 -12.82 11.66
CA PRO A 6 4.50 -12.70 12.30
C PRO A 6 3.60 -13.89 11.92
N ALA A 7 2.71 -14.27 12.82
CA ALA A 7 1.73 -15.32 12.56
C ALA A 7 0.61 -14.77 11.68
N PHE A 8 0.37 -15.42 10.52
CA PHE A 8 -0.74 -15.05 9.67
C PHE A 8 -2.04 -15.69 10.12
N SER A 9 -3.08 -14.86 10.16
CA SER A 9 -4.48 -15.24 10.28
C SER A 9 -5.21 -15.00 8.97
N SER A 10 -6.48 -15.34 8.89
CA SER A 10 -7.30 -15.06 7.71
C SER A 10 -8.75 -14.74 8.08
N PHE A 11 -9.41 -13.96 7.24
CA PHE A 11 -10.83 -13.68 7.29
C PHE A 11 -11.47 -13.86 5.92
N HIS A 12 -12.80 -13.88 5.86
CA HIS A 12 -13.53 -14.01 4.59
C HIS A 12 -14.27 -12.72 4.28
N HIS A 13 -14.11 -12.23 3.05
CA HIS A 13 -14.83 -11.09 2.52
C HIS A 13 -15.15 -11.30 1.04
N ASN A 14 -16.41 -11.09 0.66
CA ASN A 14 -16.92 -11.23 -0.72
C ASN A 14 -16.48 -12.54 -1.40
N GLY A 15 -16.57 -13.68 -0.68
CA GLY A 15 -16.24 -15.01 -1.18
C GLY A 15 -14.73 -15.31 -1.26
N LEU A 16 -13.85 -14.39 -0.87
CA LEU A 16 -12.41 -14.58 -0.82
C LEU A 16 -11.92 -14.78 0.61
N LYS A 17 -10.92 -15.65 0.77
CA LYS A 17 -10.13 -15.78 1.97
C LYS A 17 -8.93 -14.84 1.86
N LEU A 18 -8.86 -13.85 2.76
CA LEU A 18 -7.81 -12.85 2.81
C LEU A 18 -6.93 -13.07 4.04
N ALA A 19 -5.62 -12.99 3.86
CA ALA A 19 -4.63 -13.21 4.90
C ALA A 19 -4.18 -11.87 5.50
N TYR A 20 -3.88 -11.87 6.79
CA TYR A 20 -3.34 -10.71 7.51
C TYR A 20 -2.49 -11.16 8.69
N PHE A 21 -1.68 -10.27 9.23
CA PHE A 21 -1.16 -10.40 10.59
C PHE A 21 -1.61 -9.21 11.46
N ASP A 22 -1.63 -9.43 12.76
CA ASP A 22 -2.03 -8.45 13.78
C ASP A 22 -1.08 -8.61 14.97
N GLU A 23 -0.18 -7.67 15.15
CA GLU A 23 0.93 -7.73 16.09
C GLU A 23 1.01 -6.47 16.95
N GLY A 24 1.64 -6.58 18.10
CA GLY A 24 1.81 -5.48 19.04
C GLY A 24 0.80 -5.53 20.18
N ASP A 25 0.64 -4.39 20.88
CA ASP A 25 -0.32 -4.28 21.98
C ASP A 25 -1.74 -4.10 21.39
N PRO A 26 -2.70 -4.98 21.72
CA PRO A 26 -4.08 -4.83 21.26
C PRO A 26 -4.75 -3.51 21.69
N SER A 27 -4.25 -2.85 22.74
CA SER A 27 -4.72 -1.54 23.20
C SER A 27 -4.00 -0.36 22.54
N GLY A 28 -2.94 -0.63 21.77
CA GLY A 28 -2.21 0.39 21.03
C GLY A 28 -3.04 0.97 19.89
N ASP A 29 -2.72 2.19 19.48
CA ASP A 29 -3.36 2.83 18.33
C ASP A 29 -3.16 1.99 17.05
N PRO A 30 -4.24 1.60 16.34
CA PRO A 30 -4.14 0.69 15.23
C PRO A 30 -3.60 1.37 13.96
N VAL A 31 -2.60 0.74 13.34
CA VAL A 31 -2.07 1.10 12.02
C VAL A 31 -2.31 -0.06 11.07
N LEU A 32 -3.12 0.15 10.04
CA LEU A 32 -3.35 -0.81 8.97
C LEU A 32 -2.39 -0.54 7.80
N LEU A 33 -1.53 -1.50 7.53
CA LEU A 33 -0.51 -1.48 6.50
C LEU A 33 -1.01 -2.17 5.23
N ILE A 34 -1.01 -1.44 4.09
CA ILE A 34 -1.52 -1.90 2.79
C ILE A 34 -0.38 -1.84 1.78
N HIS A 35 0.11 -3.01 1.34
CA HIS A 35 1.30 -3.13 0.50
C HIS A 35 1.07 -2.76 -0.96
N GLY A 36 2.18 -2.54 -1.70
CA GLY A 36 2.20 -2.24 -3.12
C GLY A 36 1.98 -3.45 -4.03
N PHE A 37 1.86 -3.18 -5.34
CA PHE A 37 1.72 -4.18 -6.38
C PHE A 37 2.88 -5.18 -6.38
N ALA A 38 2.60 -6.45 -6.67
CA ALA A 38 3.51 -7.59 -6.72
C ALA A 38 4.26 -7.88 -5.39
N SER A 39 3.92 -7.19 -4.30
CA SER A 39 4.52 -7.36 -2.98
C SER A 39 3.65 -8.24 -2.06
N SER A 40 3.88 -8.19 -0.77
CA SER A 40 3.08 -8.81 0.29
C SER A 40 3.31 -8.07 1.61
N ALA A 41 2.52 -8.41 2.63
CA ALA A 41 2.70 -7.87 3.97
C ALA A 41 4.12 -8.13 4.53
N LEU A 42 4.70 -9.31 4.27
CA LEU A 42 6.07 -9.63 4.67
C LEU A 42 7.09 -8.77 3.92
N VAL A 43 6.98 -8.72 2.58
CA VAL A 43 7.97 -8.06 1.72
C VAL A 43 7.96 -6.55 1.92
N ASN A 44 6.78 -5.96 2.04
CA ASN A 44 6.63 -4.50 2.12
C ASN A 44 6.84 -3.95 3.54
N TRP A 45 6.53 -4.75 4.59
CA TRP A 45 6.43 -4.22 5.94
C TRP A 45 7.33 -4.89 6.96
N VAL A 46 7.53 -6.22 6.86
CA VAL A 46 8.37 -6.94 7.82
C VAL A 46 9.85 -6.83 7.43
N HIS A 47 10.20 -7.15 6.18
CA HIS A 47 11.59 -7.13 5.72
C HIS A 47 12.23 -5.72 5.83
N PRO A 48 11.55 -4.62 5.45
CA PRO A 48 12.08 -3.28 5.68
C PRO A 48 12.08 -2.84 7.14
N GLY A 49 11.47 -3.62 8.05
CA GLY A 49 11.47 -3.40 9.49
C GLY A 49 10.36 -2.46 9.99
N TRP A 50 9.28 -2.25 9.25
CA TRP A 50 8.15 -1.43 9.71
C TRP A 50 7.41 -2.04 10.88
N LEU A 51 7.18 -3.37 10.88
CA LEU A 51 6.58 -4.08 12.02
C LEU A 51 7.31 -3.75 13.32
N LYS A 52 8.65 -3.84 13.30
CA LYS A 52 9.47 -3.47 14.46
C LYS A 52 9.40 -1.99 14.79
N THR A 53 9.50 -1.12 13.78
CA THR A 53 9.52 0.34 13.96
C THR A 53 8.24 0.86 14.63
N LEU A 54 7.08 0.41 14.17
CA LEU A 54 5.78 0.81 14.71
C LEU A 54 5.47 0.11 16.03
N GLY A 55 5.79 -1.19 16.16
CA GLY A 55 5.61 -1.95 17.40
C GLY A 55 6.44 -1.41 18.55
N ASP A 56 7.72 -1.04 18.32
CA ASP A 56 8.56 -0.41 19.34
C ASP A 56 8.03 0.98 19.76
N ALA A 57 7.27 1.64 18.89
CA ALA A 57 6.61 2.92 19.19
C ALA A 57 5.23 2.75 19.86
N GLY A 58 4.79 1.53 20.14
CA GLY A 58 3.56 1.24 20.87
C GLY A 58 2.29 1.12 20.01
N TYR A 59 2.41 1.09 18.68
CA TYR A 59 1.27 0.89 17.80
C TYR A 59 0.87 -0.58 17.70
N ARG A 60 -0.45 -0.84 17.54
CA ARG A 60 -0.96 -2.12 17.08
C ARG A 60 -0.80 -2.18 15.56
N VAL A 61 -0.02 -3.13 15.07
CA VAL A 61 0.40 -3.20 13.66
C VAL A 61 -0.35 -4.31 12.95
N ILE A 62 -1.22 -3.93 12.04
CA ILE A 62 -2.04 -4.84 11.24
C ILE A 62 -1.57 -4.72 9.80
N ALA A 63 -1.36 -5.82 9.10
CA ALA A 63 -1.03 -5.80 7.68
C ALA A 63 -1.80 -6.87 6.92
N ILE A 64 -2.44 -6.45 5.82
CA ILE A 64 -3.18 -7.34 4.93
C ILE A 64 -2.28 -7.78 3.76
N ASP A 65 -2.38 -9.05 3.38
CA ASP A 65 -2.02 -9.45 2.01
C ASP A 65 -3.21 -9.11 1.12
N ASN A 66 -3.06 -8.14 0.23
CA ASN A 66 -4.13 -7.78 -0.71
C ASN A 66 -4.54 -8.99 -1.55
N ARG A 67 -5.82 -9.06 -1.98
CA ARG A 67 -6.25 -10.08 -2.95
C ARG A 67 -5.26 -10.17 -4.11
N GLY A 68 -5.03 -11.37 -4.63
CA GLY A 68 -4.04 -11.64 -5.67
C GLY A 68 -2.60 -11.76 -5.19
N HIS A 69 -2.30 -11.44 -3.92
CA HIS A 69 -0.95 -11.37 -3.38
C HIS A 69 -0.77 -12.26 -2.14
N GLY A 70 0.48 -12.54 -1.81
CA GLY A 70 0.86 -13.26 -0.60
C GLY A 70 0.06 -14.54 -0.36
N SER A 71 -0.52 -14.66 0.82
CA SER A 71 -1.33 -15.81 1.24
C SER A 71 -2.84 -15.63 1.02
N SER A 72 -3.27 -14.51 0.47
CA SER A 72 -4.67 -14.24 0.09
C SER A 72 -5.07 -14.97 -1.20
N ASP A 73 -6.39 -15.16 -1.39
CA ASP A 73 -6.95 -15.73 -2.62
C ASP A 73 -6.62 -14.87 -3.84
N LYS A 74 -6.60 -15.51 -5.01
CA LYS A 74 -6.06 -14.98 -6.27
C LYS A 74 -7.10 -15.02 -7.38
N PRO A 75 -8.09 -14.11 -7.36
CA PRO A 75 -9.05 -13.99 -8.46
C PRO A 75 -8.35 -13.63 -9.77
N MET A 76 -8.88 -14.12 -10.90
CA MET A 76 -8.30 -13.89 -12.23
C MET A 76 -9.05 -12.81 -13.03
N ASP A 77 -10.16 -12.32 -12.51
CA ASP A 77 -10.93 -11.25 -13.12
C ASP A 77 -10.32 -9.88 -12.74
N PRO A 78 -9.91 -9.03 -13.72
CA PRO A 78 -9.43 -7.68 -13.45
C PRO A 78 -10.41 -6.81 -12.64
N GLU A 79 -11.74 -6.99 -12.82
CA GLU A 79 -12.75 -6.22 -12.07
C GLU A 79 -12.67 -6.46 -10.55
N ALA A 80 -12.17 -7.64 -10.13
CA ALA A 80 -11.93 -7.92 -8.72
C ALA A 80 -10.85 -7.04 -8.10
N TYR A 81 -10.03 -6.35 -8.89
CA TYR A 81 -8.89 -5.56 -8.45
C TYR A 81 -9.12 -4.04 -8.53
N ARG A 82 -10.35 -3.61 -8.78
CA ARG A 82 -10.66 -2.18 -8.72
C ARG A 82 -10.25 -1.60 -7.35
N PRO A 83 -9.64 -0.40 -7.29
CA PRO A 83 -9.14 0.15 -6.03
C PRO A 83 -10.20 0.26 -4.93
N TRP A 84 -11.45 0.58 -5.27
CA TRP A 84 -12.55 0.62 -4.29
C TRP A 84 -12.92 -0.77 -3.76
N VAL A 85 -12.81 -1.82 -4.60
CA VAL A 85 -13.08 -3.21 -4.16
C VAL A 85 -12.00 -3.66 -3.17
N MET A 86 -10.74 -3.29 -3.42
CA MET A 86 -9.63 -3.58 -2.49
C MET A 86 -9.69 -2.68 -1.24
N ALA A 87 -10.22 -1.47 -1.35
CA ALA A 87 -10.48 -0.60 -0.20
C ALA A 87 -11.53 -1.21 0.74
N ASP A 88 -12.58 -1.82 0.18
CA ASP A 88 -13.59 -2.54 0.98
C ASP A 88 -12.99 -3.74 1.71
N ASP A 89 -11.98 -4.44 1.16
CA ASP A 89 -11.25 -5.48 1.89
C ASP A 89 -10.53 -4.94 3.13
N ALA A 90 -9.89 -3.78 3.00
CA ALA A 90 -9.17 -3.14 4.10
C ALA A 90 -10.16 -2.74 5.23
N ILE A 91 -11.31 -2.19 4.88
CA ILE A 91 -12.36 -1.84 5.85
C ILE A 91 -12.98 -3.11 6.48
N ALA A 92 -13.24 -4.15 5.68
CA ALA A 92 -13.76 -5.42 6.18
C ALA A 92 -12.79 -6.10 7.17
N LEU A 93 -11.48 -5.94 7.00
CA LEU A 93 -10.50 -6.39 7.98
C LEU A 93 -10.63 -5.63 9.30
N LEU A 94 -10.80 -4.31 9.27
CA LEU A 94 -11.07 -3.53 10.48
C LEU A 94 -12.35 -3.98 11.17
N ASP A 95 -13.42 -4.28 10.41
CA ASP A 95 -14.67 -4.81 10.96
C ASP A 95 -14.48 -6.19 11.60
N HIS A 96 -13.75 -7.09 10.91
CA HIS A 96 -13.41 -8.41 11.44
C HIS A 96 -12.66 -8.33 12.78
N LEU A 97 -11.75 -7.36 12.91
CA LEU A 97 -10.98 -7.10 14.13
C LEU A 97 -11.71 -6.21 15.15
N ARG A 98 -12.93 -5.75 14.83
CA ARG A 98 -13.72 -4.83 15.64
C ARG A 98 -12.99 -3.52 15.96
N ILE A 99 -12.24 -3.02 14.99
CA ILE A 99 -11.53 -1.75 15.07
C ILE A 99 -12.39 -0.66 14.44
N PRO A 100 -12.86 0.34 15.20
CA PRO A 100 -13.74 1.37 14.68
C PRO A 100 -13.07 2.30 13.67
N GLU A 101 -11.81 2.63 13.90
CA GLU A 101 -11.00 3.49 13.03
C GLU A 101 -9.51 3.18 13.17
N ALA A 102 -8.72 3.45 12.14
CA ALA A 102 -7.28 3.20 12.14
C ALA A 102 -6.51 4.27 11.36
N HIS A 103 -5.21 4.39 11.60
CA HIS A 103 -4.28 5.00 10.68
C HIS A 103 -4.09 4.06 9.49
N LEU A 104 -4.27 4.54 8.25
CA LEU A 104 -3.97 3.75 7.07
C LEU A 104 -2.61 4.14 6.51
N PHE A 105 -1.74 3.16 6.36
CA PHE A 105 -0.45 3.34 5.73
C PHE A 105 -0.35 2.47 4.49
N GLY A 106 -0.49 3.09 3.32
CA GLY A 106 -0.38 2.44 2.03
C GLY A 106 0.92 2.76 1.30
N TYR A 107 1.45 1.79 0.56
CA TYR A 107 2.59 2.00 -0.32
C TYR A 107 2.22 1.73 -1.79
N SER A 108 2.50 2.67 -2.71
CA SER A 108 2.24 2.55 -4.15
C SER A 108 0.77 2.19 -4.43
N MET A 109 0.46 1.01 -4.94
CA MET A 109 -0.92 0.52 -5.08
C MET A 109 -1.68 0.60 -3.74
N GLY A 110 -1.04 0.25 -2.62
CA GLY A 110 -1.64 0.36 -1.28
C GLY A 110 -1.98 1.80 -0.89
N ALA A 111 -1.19 2.79 -1.33
CA ALA A 111 -1.52 4.21 -1.13
C ALA A 111 -2.80 4.59 -1.90
N ARG A 112 -2.98 4.10 -3.12
CA ARG A 112 -4.21 4.29 -3.90
C ARG A 112 -5.41 3.65 -3.20
N ILE A 113 -5.28 2.41 -2.74
CA ILE A 113 -6.32 1.70 -1.97
C ILE A 113 -6.71 2.51 -0.72
N SER A 114 -5.72 3.04 0.01
CA SER A 114 -5.97 3.85 1.21
C SER A 114 -6.76 5.13 0.92
N VAL A 115 -6.50 5.79 -0.22
CA VAL A 115 -7.25 6.97 -0.65
C VAL A 115 -8.70 6.62 -0.98
N PHE A 116 -8.94 5.51 -1.71
CA PHE A 116 -10.32 5.06 -1.96
C PHE A 116 -11.05 4.68 -0.68
N ALA A 117 -10.37 4.07 0.30
CA ALA A 117 -10.94 3.79 1.62
C ALA A 117 -11.31 5.09 2.36
N ALA A 118 -10.46 6.11 2.34
CA ALA A 118 -10.73 7.40 2.98
C ALA A 118 -11.89 8.16 2.33
N LEU A 119 -12.05 8.06 1.01
CA LEU A 119 -13.16 8.68 0.29
C LEU A 119 -14.51 7.99 0.58
N ALA A 120 -14.50 6.65 0.61
CA ALA A 120 -15.73 5.88 0.83
C ALA A 120 -16.11 5.79 2.32
N HIS A 121 -15.13 5.76 3.22
CA HIS A 121 -15.32 5.52 4.64
C HIS A 121 -14.52 6.51 5.51
N PRO A 122 -14.74 7.84 5.38
CA PRO A 122 -13.90 8.85 6.03
C PRO A 122 -13.84 8.72 7.56
N HIS A 123 -14.92 8.25 8.19
CA HIS A 123 -14.99 8.02 9.64
C HIS A 123 -14.22 6.80 10.14
N ARG A 124 -13.69 5.98 9.24
CA ARG A 124 -12.86 4.81 9.56
C ARG A 124 -11.36 5.12 9.50
N VAL A 125 -10.98 6.32 9.03
CA VAL A 125 -9.60 6.71 8.73
C VAL A 125 -9.17 7.87 9.61
N ARG A 126 -8.30 7.59 10.59
CA ARG A 126 -7.71 8.62 11.48
C ARG A 126 -6.70 9.50 10.77
N SER A 127 -5.88 8.90 9.95
CA SER A 127 -4.88 9.59 9.11
C SER A 127 -4.42 8.71 7.98
N LEU A 128 -3.75 9.31 7.01
CA LEU A 128 -3.15 8.62 5.87
C LEU A 128 -1.62 8.78 5.87
N VAL A 129 -0.91 7.69 5.61
CA VAL A 129 0.47 7.74 5.12
C VAL A 129 0.49 7.14 3.72
N LEU A 130 0.83 7.95 2.73
CA LEU A 130 0.87 7.60 1.31
C LEU A 130 2.34 7.53 0.87
N GLY A 131 2.91 6.32 0.85
CA GLY A 131 4.27 6.11 0.40
C GLY A 131 4.34 5.72 -1.08
N GLY A 132 5.34 6.21 -1.82
CA GLY A 132 5.60 5.80 -3.19
C GLY A 132 4.48 6.12 -4.20
N LEU A 133 3.62 7.11 -3.90
CA LEU A 133 2.62 7.60 -4.83
C LEU A 133 2.31 9.07 -4.54
N GLY A 134 2.76 9.95 -5.42
CA GLY A 134 2.48 11.38 -5.41
C GLY A 134 1.38 11.73 -6.41
N ILE A 135 1.62 12.75 -7.26
CA ILE A 135 0.62 13.24 -8.22
C ILE A 135 0.16 12.16 -9.23
N GLY A 136 0.90 11.07 -9.39
CA GLY A 136 0.46 9.89 -10.14
C GLY A 136 -0.85 9.26 -9.62
N MET A 137 -1.31 9.65 -8.44
CA MET A 137 -2.64 9.32 -7.92
C MET A 137 -3.75 9.85 -8.82
N THR A 138 -3.58 11.06 -9.33
CA THR A 138 -4.59 11.77 -10.16
C THR A 138 -4.23 11.77 -11.65
N ASP A 139 -2.95 11.86 -11.98
CA ASP A 139 -2.50 12.06 -13.37
C ASP A 139 -2.08 10.75 -14.04
N GLY A 140 -2.03 9.66 -13.25
CA GLY A 140 -1.55 8.35 -13.71
C GLY A 140 -0.04 8.22 -13.62
N VAL A 141 0.43 6.98 -13.81
CA VAL A 141 1.84 6.60 -13.67
C VAL A 141 2.39 5.93 -14.93
N GLY A 142 1.77 6.21 -16.08
CA GLY A 142 2.15 5.69 -17.38
C GLY A 142 1.39 4.43 -17.79
N ASP A 143 1.86 3.80 -18.86
CA ASP A 143 1.28 2.57 -19.41
C ASP A 143 1.77 1.33 -18.64
N TRP A 144 0.82 0.54 -18.17
CA TRP A 144 1.08 -0.68 -17.40
C TRP A 144 0.79 -1.96 -18.18
N ASP A 145 0.25 -1.88 -19.41
CA ASP A 145 -0.01 -3.05 -20.26
C ASP A 145 1.26 -3.85 -20.52
N PRO A 146 2.41 -3.23 -20.81
CA PRO A 146 3.66 -3.97 -20.96
C PRO A 146 4.10 -4.75 -19.72
N ILE A 147 3.66 -4.34 -18.52
CA ILE A 147 3.93 -5.08 -17.28
C ILE A 147 3.03 -6.32 -17.21
N ALA A 148 1.74 -6.19 -17.53
CA ALA A 148 0.84 -7.33 -17.59
C ALA A 148 1.32 -8.37 -18.59
N ASP A 149 1.74 -7.94 -19.78
CA ASP A 149 2.27 -8.81 -20.84
C ASP A 149 3.57 -9.49 -20.40
N ALA A 150 4.47 -8.77 -19.72
CA ALA A 150 5.70 -9.33 -19.17
C ALA A 150 5.44 -10.41 -18.11
N LEU A 151 4.43 -10.23 -17.26
CA LEU A 151 4.02 -11.22 -16.26
C LEU A 151 3.51 -12.50 -16.90
N LEU A 152 2.83 -12.40 -18.06
CA LEU A 152 2.27 -13.53 -18.79
C LEU A 152 3.24 -14.15 -19.81
N ALA A 153 4.37 -13.51 -20.08
CA ALA A 153 5.36 -14.05 -21.02
C ALA A 153 5.86 -15.44 -20.60
N PRO A 154 6.15 -16.35 -21.52
CA PRO A 154 6.62 -17.71 -21.21
C PRO A 154 7.91 -17.70 -20.38
N SER A 155 8.87 -16.86 -20.73
CA SER A 155 10.13 -16.71 -19.99
C SER A 155 10.49 -15.23 -19.77
N LEU A 156 11.43 -14.97 -18.87
CA LEU A 156 11.97 -13.61 -18.65
C LEU A 156 12.75 -13.11 -19.87
N ASP A 157 13.31 -14.01 -20.68
CA ASP A 157 14.07 -13.67 -21.89
C ASP A 157 13.17 -13.14 -23.01
N ASP A 158 11.88 -13.50 -23.00
CA ASP A 158 10.89 -13.02 -23.96
C ASP A 158 10.41 -11.59 -23.65
N VAL A 159 10.82 -11.01 -22.52
CA VAL A 159 10.39 -9.67 -22.08
C VAL A 159 11.42 -8.62 -22.50
N SER A 160 11.06 -7.76 -23.44
CA SER A 160 11.92 -6.65 -23.92
C SER A 160 11.72 -5.35 -23.12
N HIS A 161 10.51 -5.11 -22.57
CA HIS A 161 10.18 -3.89 -21.85
C HIS A 161 10.89 -3.85 -20.48
N ALA A 162 11.75 -2.84 -20.25
CA ALA A 162 12.62 -2.78 -19.06
C ALA A 162 11.86 -2.85 -17.73
N ARG A 163 10.81 -2.03 -17.55
CA ARG A 163 9.96 -2.05 -16.34
C ARG A 163 9.21 -3.38 -16.21
N GLY A 164 8.73 -3.94 -17.32
CA GLY A 164 8.11 -5.27 -17.36
C GLY A 164 9.07 -6.36 -16.86
N ARG A 165 10.33 -6.34 -17.30
CA ARG A 165 11.37 -7.28 -16.79
C ARG A 165 11.57 -7.15 -15.29
N THR A 166 11.62 -5.92 -14.77
CA THR A 166 11.79 -5.68 -13.32
C THR A 166 10.65 -6.30 -12.52
N PHE A 167 9.39 -6.01 -12.88
CA PHE A 167 8.24 -6.56 -12.18
C PHE A 167 8.11 -8.08 -12.36
N ARG A 168 8.43 -8.61 -13.55
CA ARG A 168 8.44 -10.04 -13.79
C ARG A 168 9.50 -10.75 -12.93
N ALA A 169 10.73 -10.26 -12.91
CA ALA A 169 11.80 -10.82 -12.09
C ALA A 169 11.45 -10.77 -10.59
N PHE A 170 10.84 -9.68 -10.13
CA PHE A 170 10.38 -9.56 -8.76
C PHE A 170 9.24 -10.55 -8.44
N ALA A 171 8.27 -10.73 -9.34
CA ALA A 171 7.20 -11.72 -9.18
C ALA A 171 7.74 -13.16 -9.13
N ASP A 172 8.73 -13.49 -9.97
CA ASP A 172 9.38 -14.80 -9.98
C ASP A 172 10.18 -15.03 -8.68
N GLN A 173 10.93 -14.03 -8.20
CA GLN A 173 11.66 -14.07 -6.94
C GLN A 173 10.76 -14.26 -5.73
N THR A 174 9.63 -13.59 -5.69
CA THR A 174 8.64 -13.68 -4.61
C THR A 174 7.69 -14.87 -4.76
N ARG A 175 7.82 -15.65 -5.84
CA ARG A 175 6.92 -16.77 -6.19
C ARG A 175 5.45 -16.36 -6.25
N SER A 176 5.19 -15.15 -6.72
CA SER A 176 3.85 -14.63 -6.87
C SER A 176 3.09 -15.32 -8.02
N ASN A 177 1.77 -15.38 -7.92
CA ASN A 177 0.92 -15.83 -9.02
C ASN A 177 0.87 -14.76 -10.12
N ARG A 178 1.55 -14.99 -11.24
CA ARG A 178 1.72 -14.02 -12.32
C ARG A 178 0.42 -13.69 -13.05
N GLU A 179 -0.48 -14.65 -13.19
CA GLU A 179 -1.79 -14.45 -13.82
C GLU A 179 -2.67 -13.53 -12.95
N ALA A 180 -2.72 -13.77 -11.65
CA ALA A 180 -3.40 -12.90 -10.71
C ALA A 180 -2.79 -11.49 -10.67
N LEU A 181 -1.46 -11.37 -10.74
CA LEU A 181 -0.79 -10.07 -10.84
C LEU A 181 -1.10 -9.36 -12.15
N ALA A 182 -1.17 -10.08 -13.29
CA ALA A 182 -1.58 -9.50 -14.57
C ALA A 182 -3.04 -9.00 -14.53
N ALA A 183 -3.95 -9.75 -13.92
CA ALA A 183 -5.31 -9.31 -13.68
C ALA A 183 -5.34 -8.07 -12.76
N CYS A 184 -4.57 -8.10 -11.68
CA CYS A 184 -4.47 -6.98 -10.73
C CYS A 184 -3.99 -5.70 -11.41
N ILE A 185 -2.90 -5.75 -12.17
CA ILE A 185 -2.35 -4.53 -12.80
C ILE A 185 -3.29 -3.96 -13.87
N ARG A 186 -4.11 -4.78 -14.50
CA ARG A 186 -5.16 -4.35 -15.44
C ARG A 186 -6.36 -3.71 -14.72
N GLY A 187 -6.72 -4.21 -13.54
CA GLY A 187 -7.89 -3.75 -12.78
C GLY A 187 -7.64 -2.55 -11.86
N SER A 188 -6.41 -2.36 -11.37
CA SER A 188 -6.10 -1.41 -10.28
C SER A 188 -5.69 -0.01 -10.75
N ARG A 189 -6.19 0.46 -11.90
CA ARG A 189 -5.71 1.69 -12.58
C ARG A 189 -6.58 2.92 -12.37
N ASP A 190 -7.71 2.79 -11.70
CA ASP A 190 -8.62 3.92 -11.53
C ASP A 190 -7.92 5.06 -10.81
N LEU A 191 -8.07 6.25 -11.39
CA LEU A 191 -7.49 7.48 -10.88
C LEU A 191 -8.48 8.16 -9.93
N VAL A 192 -7.95 8.88 -8.97
CA VAL A 192 -8.75 9.76 -8.11
C VAL A 192 -8.81 11.13 -8.77
N SER A 193 -9.98 11.75 -8.85
CA SER A 193 -10.08 13.10 -9.38
C SER A 193 -9.41 14.11 -8.43
N ARG A 194 -8.88 15.21 -8.98
CA ARG A 194 -8.30 16.31 -8.18
C ARG A 194 -9.33 16.89 -7.20
N ALA A 195 -10.60 16.94 -7.59
CA ALA A 195 -11.68 17.41 -6.74
C ALA A 195 -11.97 16.45 -5.58
N ASP A 196 -11.86 15.13 -5.79
CA ASP A 196 -12.05 14.15 -4.74
C ASP A 196 -10.88 14.14 -3.75
N MET A 197 -9.63 14.38 -4.20
CA MET A 197 -8.51 14.58 -3.29
C MET A 197 -8.76 15.70 -2.30
N GLY A 198 -9.40 16.79 -2.74
CA GLY A 198 -9.78 17.92 -1.89
C GLY A 198 -10.87 17.63 -0.84
N LYS A 199 -11.54 16.47 -0.92
CA LYS A 199 -12.56 16.04 0.06
C LYS A 199 -11.98 15.24 1.22
N ILE A 200 -10.71 14.82 1.14
CA ILE A 200 -10.07 14.03 2.17
C ILE A 200 -9.60 14.95 3.30
N ASP A 201 -10.33 14.91 4.41
CA ASP A 201 -10.05 15.76 5.58
C ASP A 201 -9.05 15.08 6.56
N ALA A 202 -8.78 13.79 6.40
CA ALA A 202 -7.84 13.06 7.24
C ALA A 202 -6.41 13.64 7.09
N PRO A 203 -5.70 13.95 8.20
CA PRO A 203 -4.30 14.34 8.16
C PRO A 203 -3.48 13.35 7.32
N THR A 204 -2.66 13.85 6.42
CA THR A 204 -1.97 13.00 5.44
C THR A 204 -0.49 13.34 5.34
N LEU A 205 0.37 12.31 5.40
CA LEU A 205 1.79 12.38 5.05
C LEU A 205 2.02 11.68 3.71
N ILE A 206 2.65 12.37 2.75
CA ILE A 206 2.95 11.82 1.42
C ILE A 206 4.46 11.72 1.26
N GLY A 207 5.01 10.50 1.22
CA GLY A 207 6.46 10.25 1.11
C GLY A 207 6.84 9.63 -0.21
N VAL A 208 7.73 10.30 -0.98
CA VAL A 208 8.21 9.81 -2.29
C VAL A 208 9.72 9.95 -2.37
N GLY A 209 10.38 8.96 -2.95
CA GLY A 209 11.81 9.00 -3.22
C GLY A 209 12.18 10.04 -4.29
N THR A 210 13.27 10.78 -4.09
CA THR A 210 13.67 11.84 -5.04
C THR A 210 14.15 11.31 -6.39
N THR A 211 14.40 10.01 -6.51
CA THR A 211 14.73 9.31 -7.76
C THR A 211 13.65 8.33 -8.19
N ASP A 212 12.46 8.40 -7.58
CA ASP A 212 11.29 7.61 -7.97
C ASP A 212 10.71 8.14 -9.29
N ASP A 213 10.78 7.32 -10.33
CA ASP A 213 10.31 7.64 -11.69
C ASP A 213 8.87 7.20 -11.95
N ILE A 214 8.17 6.69 -10.91
CA ILE A 214 6.81 6.16 -10.99
C ILE A 214 5.79 7.08 -10.29
N ALA A 215 6.09 7.48 -9.06
CA ALA A 215 5.13 8.08 -8.14
C ALA A 215 4.64 9.48 -8.57
N GLY A 216 5.49 10.26 -9.22
CA GLY A 216 5.28 11.68 -9.43
C GLY A 216 5.46 12.51 -8.15
N SER A 217 5.27 13.84 -8.25
CA SER A 217 5.57 14.78 -7.16
C SER A 217 4.65 14.64 -5.94
N PRO A 218 5.19 14.44 -4.73
CA PRO A 218 4.40 14.45 -3.50
C PRO A 218 3.89 15.86 -3.16
N GLN A 219 4.62 16.92 -3.52
CA GLN A 219 4.21 18.32 -3.28
C GLN A 219 2.96 18.69 -4.09
N GLN A 220 2.92 18.25 -5.36
CA GLN A 220 1.76 18.48 -6.21
C GLN A 220 0.51 17.76 -5.70
N LEU A 221 0.67 16.54 -5.17
CA LEU A 221 -0.46 15.82 -4.57
C LEU A 221 -0.90 16.47 -3.26
N ALA A 222 0.05 16.85 -2.39
CA ALA A 222 -0.24 17.52 -1.12
C ALA A 222 -1.00 18.84 -1.33
N ALA A 223 -0.69 19.59 -2.39
CA ALA A 223 -1.38 20.84 -2.73
C ALA A 223 -2.87 20.65 -3.08
N LEU A 224 -3.32 19.43 -3.35
CA LEU A 224 -4.72 19.10 -3.62
C LEU A 224 -5.51 18.76 -2.36
N MET A 225 -4.85 18.55 -1.22
CA MET A 225 -5.46 18.03 0.01
C MET A 225 -5.39 19.06 1.14
N PRO A 226 -6.48 19.21 1.94
CA PRO A 226 -6.52 20.26 2.98
C PRO A 226 -5.46 20.13 4.07
N HIS A 227 -5.12 18.90 4.45
CA HIS A 227 -4.27 18.57 5.59
C HIS A 227 -3.14 17.61 5.24
N ALA A 228 -2.49 17.84 4.09
CA ALA A 228 -1.40 16.99 3.64
C ALA A 228 -0.03 17.68 3.74
N VAL A 229 0.97 16.88 4.08
CA VAL A 229 2.38 17.26 4.12
C VAL A 229 3.16 16.36 3.18
N ALA A 230 4.00 16.96 2.34
CA ALA A 230 4.88 16.24 1.42
C ALA A 230 6.26 16.00 2.04
N LEU A 231 6.82 14.83 1.77
CA LEU A 231 8.16 14.41 2.17
C LEU A 231 8.93 13.90 0.96
N ASP A 232 10.08 14.50 0.69
CA ASP A 232 11.08 13.94 -0.21
C ASP A 232 12.00 12.99 0.56
N ILE A 233 12.17 11.76 0.03
CA ILE A 233 13.09 10.76 0.59
C ILE A 233 14.38 10.78 -0.26
N PRO A 234 15.48 11.38 0.21
CA PRO A 234 16.63 11.68 -0.61
C PRO A 234 17.31 10.45 -1.21
N GLY A 235 17.59 10.47 -2.51
CA GLY A 235 18.36 9.46 -3.23
C GLY A 235 17.71 8.06 -3.27
N ARG A 236 16.39 7.97 -3.06
CA ARG A 236 15.65 6.69 -3.10
C ARG A 236 14.76 6.62 -4.32
N ASP A 237 14.79 5.46 -4.95
CA ASP A 237 13.84 5.05 -5.99
C ASP A 237 12.56 4.46 -5.38
N HIS A 238 11.66 4.03 -6.24
CA HIS A 238 10.36 3.45 -5.85
C HIS A 238 10.48 2.23 -4.93
N MET A 239 11.49 1.38 -5.11
CA MET A 239 11.63 0.14 -4.37
C MET A 239 12.34 0.33 -3.03
N LEU A 240 13.29 1.27 -2.96
CA LEU A 240 14.13 1.48 -1.78
C LEU A 240 13.55 2.48 -0.78
N ALA A 241 12.68 3.39 -1.25
CA ALA A 241 12.09 4.42 -0.40
C ALA A 241 11.26 3.85 0.76
N VAL A 242 10.59 2.71 0.57
CA VAL A 242 9.72 2.11 1.59
C VAL A 242 10.45 1.79 2.90
N GLY A 243 11.72 1.39 2.84
CA GLY A 243 12.51 1.00 4.02
C GLY A 243 13.39 2.11 4.59
N ASP A 244 13.38 3.30 3.99
CA ASP A 244 14.34 4.35 4.33
C ASP A 244 14.14 4.93 5.74
N ARG A 245 15.26 5.27 6.40
CA ARG A 245 15.23 5.81 7.76
C ARG A 245 14.59 7.20 7.84
N VAL A 246 14.74 8.02 6.80
CA VAL A 246 14.09 9.34 6.73
C VAL A 246 12.59 9.16 6.71
N PHE A 247 12.09 8.23 5.90
CA PHE A 247 10.66 7.93 5.84
C PHE A 247 10.12 7.40 7.17
N LYS A 248 10.83 6.44 7.79
CA LYS A 248 10.43 5.89 9.11
C LYS A 248 10.35 6.96 10.19
N LYS A 249 11.38 7.82 10.26
CA LYS A 249 11.38 8.93 11.23
C LYS A 249 10.20 9.86 10.99
N ALA A 250 9.97 10.28 9.75
CA ALA A 250 8.89 11.19 9.41
C ALA A 250 7.50 10.63 9.75
N VAL A 251 7.27 9.33 9.52
CA VAL A 251 6.01 8.66 9.88
C VAL A 251 5.81 8.65 11.40
N LEU A 252 6.85 8.33 12.18
CA LEU A 252 6.76 8.35 13.65
C LEU A 252 6.54 9.77 14.19
N ASP A 253 7.22 10.77 13.65
CA ASP A 253 7.03 12.18 14.01
C ASP A 253 5.59 12.61 13.69
N PHE A 254 5.08 12.28 12.50
CA PHE A 254 3.72 12.59 12.07
C PHE A 254 2.66 11.99 13.01
N TYR A 255 2.76 10.70 13.33
CA TYR A 255 1.84 10.06 14.27
C TYR A 255 1.96 10.65 15.69
N GLY A 256 3.18 10.95 16.14
CA GLY A 256 3.42 11.59 17.45
C GLY A 256 2.84 13.00 17.55
N GLU A 257 2.72 13.73 16.45
CA GLU A 257 2.04 15.04 16.42
C GLU A 257 0.52 14.90 16.49
N LEU A 258 -0.05 13.86 15.87
CA LEU A 258 -1.49 13.59 15.94
C LEU A 258 -1.95 13.19 17.34
N SER A 259 -1.13 12.45 18.08
CA SER A 259 -1.45 12.01 19.45
C SER A 259 -1.43 13.14 20.49
N LYS A 260 -0.95 14.35 20.12
CA LYS A 260 -0.92 15.53 21.01
C LYS A 260 -2.15 16.41 20.89
N LYS A 261 -2.98 16.18 19.89
CA LYS A 261 -4.22 16.94 19.60
C LYS A 261 -5.45 16.24 20.15
#